data_02b782211df11ff7273936087b2604ff
#
_entry.id   02b782211df11ff7273936087b2604ff
#
_cell.length_a   1.000
_cell.length_b   1.000
_cell.length_c   1.000
_cell.angle_alpha   90.00
_cell.angle_beta   90.00
_cell.angle_gamma   90.00
#
_symmetry.space_group_name_H-M   'P 1'
#
loop_
_entity.id
_entity.type
_entity.pdbx_description
1 polymer ?
#
loop_
_entity_poly.entity_id
_entity_poly.type
_entity_poly.pdbx_seq_one_letter_code
_entity_poly.pdbx_strand_id
1 'polypeptide(L)'
;MKFNKLHIFQLLTAICLLGPIYAQAQDPIGRVIRTSGDVSAIDTAGAERPLARGSELFVDETVTTGRNASTQLRLSDGALITMNENTQFVVNEYIFDGAGGSDDSVVMSVVEGTLRTITGIIGDGQNDTYALNTPFATIGIR
;
A
#
# COMPACT_ATOMS: atom_id res chain seq x y z
N MET A 1 14.54 55.37 -32.85
CA MET A 1 13.99 54.61 -31.71
C MET A 1 15.04 53.61 -31.23
N LYS A 2 15.72 53.92 -30.15
CA LYS A 2 16.77 53.03 -29.61
C LYS A 2 16.10 52.10 -28.60
N PHE A 3 15.87 50.84 -28.98
CA PHE A 3 15.45 49.82 -28.04
C PHE A 3 16.65 49.47 -27.15
N ASN A 4 16.50 49.74 -25.85
CA ASN A 4 17.49 49.43 -24.83
C ASN A 4 17.60 47.93 -24.67
N LYS A 5 18.75 47.38 -25.03
CA LYS A 5 19.11 45.93 -24.88
C LYS A 5 19.17 45.43 -23.43
N LEU A 6 18.83 46.28 -22.47
CA LEU A 6 18.94 45.98 -21.04
C LEU A 6 17.70 45.31 -20.46
N HIS A 7 16.54 45.32 -21.14
CA HIS A 7 15.30 44.72 -20.63
C HIS A 7 15.05 43.27 -21.11
N ILE A 8 15.83 42.80 -22.08
CA ILE A 8 15.71 41.41 -22.57
C ILE A 8 16.44 40.42 -21.67
N PHE A 9 17.40 40.87 -20.85
CA PHE A 9 18.20 40.00 -19.96
C PHE A 9 17.51 39.69 -18.62
N GLN A 10 16.46 40.45 -18.25
CA GLN A 10 15.73 40.24 -16.98
C GLN A 10 14.53 39.29 -17.08
N LEU A 11 14.12 38.88 -18.27
CA LEU A 11 12.99 37.97 -18.46
C LEU A 11 13.39 36.47 -18.55
N LEU A 12 14.68 36.16 -18.63
CA LEU A 12 15.19 34.80 -18.80
C LEU A 12 15.60 34.12 -17.50
N THR A 13 15.54 34.81 -16.35
CA THR A 13 16.00 34.26 -15.06
C THR A 13 14.88 33.71 -14.16
N ALA A 14 13.62 33.73 -14.59
CA ALA A 14 12.46 33.33 -13.76
C ALA A 14 11.90 31.94 -14.07
N ILE A 15 12.51 31.15 -14.97
CA ILE A 15 11.94 29.84 -15.43
C ILE A 15 12.68 28.62 -14.88
N CYS A 16 13.65 28.78 -13.99
CA CYS A 16 14.53 27.66 -13.57
C CYS A 16 14.30 27.14 -12.13
N LEU A 17 13.09 27.31 -11.53
CA LEU A 17 12.81 26.81 -10.17
C LEU A 17 11.67 25.77 -10.08
N LEU A 18 11.21 25.25 -11.20
CA LEU A 18 10.42 24.00 -11.19
C LEU A 18 11.39 22.82 -11.32
N GLY A 19 12.08 22.52 -10.22
CA GLY A 19 12.80 21.26 -10.11
C GLY A 19 11.83 20.10 -10.36
N PRO A 20 12.24 19.00 -11.01
CA PRO A 20 11.40 17.83 -11.17
C PRO A 20 11.02 17.34 -9.78
N ILE A 21 9.72 17.34 -9.48
CA ILE A 21 9.17 16.61 -8.34
C ILE A 21 9.38 15.14 -8.69
N TYR A 22 10.46 14.55 -8.17
CA TYR A 22 10.62 13.10 -8.21
C TYR A 22 9.51 12.52 -7.33
N ALA A 23 8.42 12.09 -7.95
CA ALA A 23 7.49 11.19 -7.30
C ALA A 23 8.30 9.91 -6.97
N GLN A 24 8.59 9.69 -5.69
CA GLN A 24 9.17 8.43 -5.25
C GLN A 24 8.11 7.37 -5.51
N ALA A 25 8.34 6.53 -6.51
CA ALA A 25 7.52 5.36 -6.74
C ALA A 25 7.73 4.43 -5.54
N GLN A 26 6.68 4.21 -4.76
CA GLN A 26 6.68 3.25 -3.67
C GLN A 26 6.64 1.85 -4.29
N ASP A 27 7.49 0.94 -3.82
CA ASP A 27 7.47 -0.44 -4.29
C ASP A 27 6.18 -1.15 -3.85
N PRO A 28 5.51 -1.89 -4.75
CA PRO A 28 4.31 -2.61 -4.40
C PRO A 28 4.61 -3.79 -3.48
N ILE A 29 3.84 -3.93 -2.41
CA ILE A 29 3.95 -5.02 -1.45
C ILE A 29 3.16 -6.27 -1.84
N GLY A 30 2.35 -6.18 -2.87
CA GLY A 30 1.50 -7.28 -3.33
C GLY A 30 0.54 -6.85 -4.42
N ARG A 31 -0.40 -7.72 -4.72
CA ARG A 31 -1.41 -7.48 -5.76
C ARG A 31 -2.76 -8.12 -5.42
N VAL A 32 -3.79 -7.59 -6.04
CA VAL A 32 -5.14 -8.17 -6.00
C VAL A 32 -5.21 -9.38 -6.94
N ILE A 33 -5.62 -10.54 -6.42
CA ILE A 33 -5.81 -11.75 -7.23
C ILE A 33 -7.24 -11.82 -7.77
N ARG A 34 -8.21 -11.44 -6.94
CA ARG A 34 -9.63 -11.53 -7.26
C ARG A 34 -10.40 -10.44 -6.53
N THR A 35 -11.40 -9.88 -7.20
CA THR A 35 -12.40 -8.98 -6.60
C THR A 35 -13.79 -9.39 -7.02
N SER A 36 -14.77 -9.08 -6.18
CA SER A 36 -16.20 -9.14 -6.48
C SER A 36 -16.90 -8.00 -5.75
N GLY A 37 -17.75 -7.26 -6.42
CA GLY A 37 -18.40 -6.07 -5.88
C GLY A 37 -17.44 -4.87 -5.79
N ASP A 38 -17.79 -3.89 -4.97
CA ASP A 38 -17.06 -2.65 -4.80
C ASP A 38 -15.86 -2.85 -3.86
N VAL A 39 -14.67 -2.73 -4.41
CA VAL A 39 -13.41 -2.83 -3.67
C VAL A 39 -12.52 -1.66 -4.06
N SER A 40 -11.99 -0.95 -3.08
CA SER A 40 -11.14 0.21 -3.28
C SER A 40 -9.92 0.21 -2.35
N ALA A 41 -8.93 1.01 -2.67
CA ALA A 41 -7.83 1.38 -1.80
C ALA A 41 -7.83 2.89 -1.60
N ILE A 42 -7.59 3.32 -0.37
CA ILE A 42 -7.48 4.71 0.04
C ILE A 42 -6.05 4.94 0.51
N ASP A 43 -5.35 5.87 -0.09
CA ASP A 43 -3.98 6.22 0.29
C ASP A 43 -3.93 7.12 1.54
N THR A 44 -2.73 7.42 2.02
CA THR A 44 -2.51 8.28 3.19
C THR A 44 -2.93 9.73 2.98
N ALA A 45 -3.09 10.17 1.73
CA ALA A 45 -3.61 11.50 1.38
C ALA A 45 -5.15 11.52 1.29
N GLY A 46 -5.81 10.35 1.43
CA GLY A 46 -7.25 10.20 1.33
C GLY A 46 -7.76 10.04 -0.12
N ALA A 47 -6.87 9.84 -1.08
CA ALA A 47 -7.28 9.58 -2.46
C ALA A 47 -7.71 8.12 -2.61
N GLU A 48 -8.92 7.92 -3.12
CA GLU A 48 -9.50 6.60 -3.32
C GLU A 48 -9.35 6.15 -4.77
N ARG A 49 -8.97 4.88 -4.96
CA ARG A 49 -8.91 4.23 -6.27
C ARG A 49 -9.61 2.89 -6.25
N PRO A 50 -10.37 2.53 -7.31
CA PRO A 50 -10.98 1.21 -7.39
C PRO A 50 -9.90 0.13 -7.59
N LEU A 51 -10.10 -1.02 -6.97
CA LEU A 51 -9.25 -2.18 -7.13
C LEU A 51 -9.87 -3.21 -8.06
N ALA A 52 -9.07 -3.71 -8.98
CA ALA A 52 -9.39 -4.80 -9.88
C ALA A 52 -8.33 -5.90 -9.77
N ARG A 53 -8.59 -7.05 -10.40
CA ARG A 53 -7.57 -8.10 -10.50
C ARG A 53 -6.28 -7.56 -11.14
N GLY A 54 -5.17 -7.77 -10.49
CA GLY A 54 -3.84 -7.29 -10.90
C GLY A 54 -3.47 -5.92 -10.36
N SER A 55 -4.38 -5.19 -9.69
CA SER A 55 -4.05 -3.93 -9.02
C SER A 55 -2.95 -4.15 -7.98
N GLU A 56 -1.98 -3.27 -7.95
CA GLU A 56 -0.90 -3.26 -6.98
C GLU A 56 -1.38 -2.71 -5.63
N LEU A 57 -0.72 -3.16 -4.56
CA LEU A 57 -0.98 -2.74 -3.19
C LEU A 57 0.29 -2.12 -2.61
N PHE A 58 0.11 -1.09 -1.79
CA PHE A 58 1.21 -0.36 -1.15
C PHE A 58 1.04 -0.31 0.37
N VAL A 59 2.15 -0.08 1.08
CA VAL A 59 2.13 0.13 2.53
C VAL A 59 1.27 1.36 2.86
N ASP A 60 0.56 1.30 3.98
CA ASP A 60 -0.32 2.33 4.52
C ASP A 60 -1.56 2.67 3.66
N GLU A 61 -1.82 1.92 2.59
CA GLU A 61 -3.13 1.99 1.93
C GLU A 61 -4.18 1.23 2.73
N THR A 62 -5.35 1.82 2.89
CA THR A 62 -6.52 1.16 3.46
C THR A 62 -7.32 0.48 2.35
N VAL A 63 -7.31 -0.85 2.32
CA VAL A 63 -8.18 -1.62 1.41
C VAL A 63 -9.56 -1.76 2.03
N THR A 64 -10.59 -1.41 1.26
CA THR A 64 -11.98 -1.40 1.72
C THR A 64 -12.85 -2.25 0.80
N THR A 65 -13.69 -3.09 1.38
CA THR A 65 -14.73 -3.84 0.69
C THR A 65 -16.11 -3.32 1.08
N GLY A 66 -16.96 -3.07 0.09
CA GLY A 66 -18.33 -2.65 0.29
C GLY A 66 -19.28 -3.81 0.64
N ARG A 67 -20.58 -3.51 0.62
CA ARG A 67 -21.63 -4.52 0.85
C ARG A 67 -21.65 -5.55 -0.29
N ASN A 68 -21.78 -6.83 0.05
CA ASN A 68 -21.74 -7.96 -0.88
C ASN A 68 -20.44 -8.00 -1.73
N ALA A 69 -19.38 -7.35 -1.27
CA ALA A 69 -18.09 -7.35 -1.91
C ALA A 69 -17.13 -8.32 -1.22
N SER A 70 -16.13 -8.78 -1.96
CA SER A 70 -15.04 -9.58 -1.44
C SER A 70 -13.80 -9.42 -2.29
N THR A 71 -12.63 -9.57 -1.67
CA THR A 71 -11.37 -9.54 -2.40
C THR A 71 -10.38 -10.55 -1.86
N GLN A 72 -9.49 -10.99 -2.70
CA GLN A 72 -8.35 -11.80 -2.34
C GLN A 72 -7.07 -11.09 -2.77
N LEU A 73 -6.20 -10.86 -1.81
CA LEU A 73 -4.92 -10.18 -1.97
C LEU A 73 -3.80 -11.21 -1.83
N ARG A 74 -2.72 -11.02 -2.56
CA ARG A 74 -1.49 -11.79 -2.42
C ARG A 74 -0.34 -10.83 -2.19
N LEU A 75 0.34 -10.97 -1.05
CA LEU A 75 1.55 -10.24 -0.75
C LEU A 75 2.77 -10.87 -1.43
N SER A 76 3.87 -10.13 -1.50
CA SER A 76 5.09 -10.54 -2.20
C SER A 76 5.79 -11.73 -1.55
N ASP A 77 5.61 -11.92 -0.22
CA ASP A 77 6.07 -13.10 0.54
C ASP A 77 5.21 -14.35 0.32
N GLY A 78 4.13 -14.25 -0.46
CA GLY A 78 3.19 -15.33 -0.77
C GLY A 78 1.98 -15.40 0.15
N ALA A 79 1.87 -14.55 1.19
CA ALA A 79 0.70 -14.49 2.06
C ALA A 79 -0.58 -14.23 1.26
N LEU A 80 -1.67 -14.91 1.64
CA LEU A 80 -2.98 -14.73 1.04
C LEU A 80 -3.94 -14.15 2.07
N ILE A 81 -4.57 -13.04 1.73
CA ILE A 81 -5.55 -12.34 2.56
C ILE A 81 -6.87 -12.34 1.82
N THR A 82 -7.90 -12.93 2.42
CA THR A 82 -9.26 -12.91 1.89
C THR A 82 -10.12 -12.03 2.78
N MET A 83 -10.67 -10.97 2.21
CA MET A 83 -11.54 -10.02 2.88
C MET A 83 -12.98 -10.28 2.45
N ASN A 84 -13.89 -10.31 3.41
CA ASN A 84 -15.33 -10.35 3.18
C ASN A 84 -15.91 -8.93 3.06
N GLU A 85 -17.21 -8.82 2.94
CA GLU A 85 -17.91 -7.54 2.85
C GLU A 85 -17.71 -6.65 4.08
N ASN A 86 -17.80 -5.33 3.91
CA ASN A 86 -17.72 -4.31 4.94
C ASN A 86 -16.42 -4.45 5.80
N THR A 87 -15.29 -4.72 5.14
CA THR A 87 -14.00 -4.91 5.79
C THR A 87 -13.04 -3.79 5.41
N GLN A 88 -12.32 -3.26 6.40
CA GLN A 88 -11.23 -2.31 6.24
C GLN A 88 -9.94 -2.92 6.77
N PHE A 89 -8.92 -2.94 5.93
CA PHE A 89 -7.65 -3.59 6.17
C PHE A 89 -6.48 -2.72 5.71
N VAL A 90 -5.42 -2.67 6.52
CA VAL A 90 -4.20 -1.89 6.25
C VAL A 90 -2.98 -2.78 6.46
N VAL A 91 -1.98 -2.67 5.60
CA VAL A 91 -0.62 -3.16 5.86
C VAL A 91 0.21 -1.97 6.32
N ASN A 92 0.51 -1.91 7.62
CA ASN A 92 1.20 -0.78 8.25
C ASN A 92 2.70 -0.84 8.06
N GLU A 93 3.26 -2.04 8.00
CA GLU A 93 4.68 -2.29 7.77
C GLU A 93 4.86 -3.55 6.94
N TYR A 94 5.77 -3.49 5.98
CA TYR A 94 6.11 -4.63 5.15
C TYR A 94 7.57 -4.54 4.73
N ILE A 95 8.39 -5.42 5.29
CA ILE A 95 9.81 -5.56 4.97
C ILE A 95 10.02 -7.01 4.52
N PHE A 96 10.42 -7.19 3.27
CA PHE A 96 10.65 -8.51 2.69
C PHE A 96 11.75 -8.43 1.64
N ASP A 97 12.87 -9.09 1.89
CA ASP A 97 14.02 -9.13 0.98
C ASP A 97 13.98 -10.31 -0.02
N GLY A 98 12.98 -11.18 0.11
CA GLY A 98 12.80 -12.35 -0.74
C GLY A 98 13.42 -13.62 -0.21
N ALA A 99 14.16 -13.57 0.91
CA ALA A 99 14.90 -14.71 1.45
C ALA A 99 14.28 -15.33 2.72
N GLY A 100 13.34 -14.65 3.38
CA GLY A 100 12.78 -15.10 4.65
C GLY A 100 13.78 -14.93 5.81
N GLY A 101 14.47 -13.78 5.83
CA GLY A 101 15.48 -13.44 6.81
C GLY A 101 14.90 -12.99 8.16
N SER A 102 15.77 -12.82 9.16
CA SER A 102 15.38 -12.35 10.50
C SER A 102 14.89 -10.90 10.51
N ASP A 103 15.18 -10.15 9.47
CA ASP A 103 14.86 -8.72 9.35
C ASP A 103 13.53 -8.50 8.61
N ASP A 104 12.93 -9.57 8.07
CA ASP A 104 11.61 -9.50 7.43
C ASP A 104 10.52 -9.24 8.45
N SER A 105 9.59 -8.35 8.12
CA SER A 105 8.52 -7.92 9.03
C SER A 105 7.23 -7.64 8.27
N VAL A 106 6.12 -8.01 8.86
CA VAL A 106 4.79 -7.60 8.41
C VAL A 106 3.89 -7.25 9.59
N VAL A 107 3.41 -6.02 9.59
CA VAL A 107 2.41 -5.54 10.55
C VAL A 107 1.16 -5.14 9.79
N MET A 108 0.06 -5.75 10.14
CA MET A 108 -1.24 -5.54 9.50
C MET A 108 -2.28 -5.13 10.53
N SER A 109 -3.29 -4.40 10.09
CA SER A 109 -4.41 -4.00 10.94
C SER A 109 -5.74 -4.27 10.25
N VAL A 110 -6.67 -4.87 10.98
CA VAL A 110 -8.09 -4.91 10.64
C VAL A 110 -8.76 -3.81 11.42
N VAL A 111 -9.26 -2.80 10.72
CA VAL A 111 -9.98 -1.68 11.35
C VAL A 111 -11.43 -2.08 11.62
N GLU A 112 -12.04 -2.77 10.66
CA GLU A 112 -13.43 -3.21 10.71
C GLU A 112 -13.61 -4.47 9.86
N GLY A 113 -14.61 -5.28 10.16
CA GLY A 113 -15.05 -6.41 9.36
C GLY A 113 -14.36 -7.72 9.67
N THR A 114 -14.28 -8.60 8.66
CA THR A 114 -13.73 -9.95 8.80
C THR A 114 -12.81 -10.30 7.64
N LEU A 115 -11.68 -10.92 7.98
CA LEU A 115 -10.76 -11.46 7.00
C LEU A 115 -10.23 -12.83 7.42
N ARG A 116 -9.71 -13.53 6.44
CA ARG A 116 -8.91 -14.75 6.63
C ARG A 116 -7.54 -14.51 6.03
N THR A 117 -6.51 -14.81 6.79
CA THR A 117 -5.13 -14.79 6.31
C THR A 117 -4.54 -16.20 6.29
N ILE A 118 -3.75 -16.49 5.26
CA ILE A 118 -2.82 -17.62 5.19
C ILE A 118 -1.45 -16.97 5.11
N THR A 119 -0.60 -17.26 6.07
CA THR A 119 0.74 -16.68 6.17
C THR A 119 1.61 -17.04 4.98
N GLY A 120 2.49 -16.13 4.61
CA GLY A 120 3.55 -16.36 3.64
C GLY A 120 4.86 -16.73 4.32
N ILE A 121 5.97 -16.49 3.61
CA ILE A 121 7.32 -16.83 4.08
C ILE A 121 7.67 -16.11 5.39
N ILE A 122 7.24 -14.85 5.56
CA ILE A 122 7.50 -14.07 6.78
C ILE A 122 6.83 -14.72 8.00
N GLY A 123 5.59 -15.19 7.86
CA GLY A 123 4.84 -15.81 8.96
C GLY A 123 5.16 -17.29 9.18
N ASP A 124 5.91 -17.92 8.29
CA ASP A 124 6.31 -19.34 8.40
C ASP A 124 7.69 -19.51 9.06
N GLY A 125 8.38 -18.40 9.29
CA GLY A 125 9.67 -18.33 9.98
C GLY A 125 9.53 -18.29 11.52
N GLN A 126 10.66 -18.44 12.22
CA GLN A 126 10.72 -18.29 13.68
C GLN A 126 10.80 -16.82 14.14
N ASN A 127 10.24 -15.90 13.37
CA ASN A 127 10.40 -14.47 13.59
C ASN A 127 9.18 -13.91 14.31
N ASP A 128 9.41 -13.20 15.41
CA ASP A 128 8.37 -12.45 16.17
C ASP A 128 7.85 -11.20 15.39
N THR A 129 8.06 -11.16 14.07
CA THR A 129 7.86 -9.99 13.21
C THR A 129 6.56 -10.02 12.40
N TYR A 130 5.71 -11.04 12.64
CA TYR A 130 4.36 -11.09 12.06
C TYR A 130 3.34 -10.64 13.10
N ALA A 131 2.63 -9.56 12.84
CA ALA A 131 1.57 -9.07 13.70
C ALA A 131 0.30 -8.72 12.90
N LEU A 132 -0.84 -9.19 13.39
CA LEU A 132 -2.16 -8.78 12.93
C LEU A 132 -2.89 -8.09 14.07
N ASN A 133 -3.08 -6.79 13.95
CA ASN A 133 -3.79 -5.98 14.92
C ASN A 133 -5.29 -5.94 14.59
N THR A 134 -6.10 -6.05 15.61
CA THR A 134 -7.54 -5.84 15.54
C THR A 134 -7.95 -4.82 16.59
N PRO A 135 -9.16 -4.24 16.56
CA PRO A 135 -9.62 -3.31 17.62
C PRO A 135 -9.57 -3.88 19.03
N PHE A 136 -9.50 -5.20 19.19
CA PHE A 136 -9.60 -5.88 20.48
C PHE A 136 -8.37 -6.71 20.85
N ALA A 137 -7.49 -7.03 19.90
CA ALA A 137 -6.36 -7.93 20.13
C ALA A 137 -5.24 -7.74 19.09
N THR A 138 -4.01 -8.10 19.46
CA THR A 138 -2.91 -8.31 18.52
C THR A 138 -2.64 -9.81 18.43
N ILE A 139 -2.60 -10.35 17.22
CA ILE A 139 -2.32 -11.75 16.93
C ILE A 139 -0.90 -11.82 16.37
N GLY A 140 0.00 -12.48 17.09
CA GLY A 140 1.33 -12.84 16.61
C GLY A 140 1.36 -14.31 16.23
N ILE A 141 2.23 -14.67 15.30
CA ILE A 141 2.53 -16.07 14.94
C ILE A 141 3.95 -16.36 15.41
N ARG A 142 4.13 -17.53 16.03
CA ARG A 142 5.43 -18.05 16.47
C ARG A 142 5.74 -19.35 15.74
#